data_672971d5b36097552c918cf996add6e3
#
_entry.id   672971d5b36097552c918cf996add6e3
#
_cell.length_a   1.000
_cell.length_b   1.000
_cell.length_c   1.000
_cell.angle_alpha   90.00
_cell.angle_beta   90.00
_cell.angle_gamma   90.00
#
_symmetry.space_group_name_H-M   'P 1'
#
loop_
_entity.id
_entity.type
_entity.pdbx_description
1 polymer ?
#
loop_
_entity_poly.entity_id
_entity_poly.type
_entity_poly.pdbx_seq_one_letter_code
_entity_poly.pdbx_strand_id
1 'polypeptide(L)'
;MENYVANVIPHLQQWWPVIIRLAYLIGIVFAVVSLVQAVSRKQRFNRSTAIWSFICAVLLLNLPALMDSLSMTVFNQSSEQALSYSPPSSPGSIYIQFAVYAIASIGVIGIARGLCLIRDTPNQSMNLSRGLVHLFGGILAVNLVTFLRGLGATVGGDVQT
;
A
#
# COMPACT_ATOMS: atom_id res chain seq x y z
N MET A 1 -11.81 -22.07 18.18
CA MET A 1 -11.38 -21.28 17.01
C MET A 1 -11.00 -19.85 17.38
N GLU A 2 -11.76 -19.15 18.22
CA GLU A 2 -11.45 -17.76 18.62
C GLU A 2 -10.05 -17.58 19.20
N ASN A 3 -9.61 -18.50 20.09
CA ASN A 3 -8.27 -18.45 20.68
C ASN A 3 -7.14 -18.58 19.64
N TYR A 4 -7.37 -19.32 18.55
CA TYR A 4 -6.39 -19.43 17.47
C TYR A 4 -6.27 -18.12 16.69
N VAL A 5 -7.39 -17.50 16.33
CA VAL A 5 -7.42 -16.21 15.61
C VAL A 5 -6.83 -15.10 16.48
N ALA A 6 -7.16 -15.07 17.77
CA ALA A 6 -6.59 -14.12 18.72
C ALA A 6 -5.04 -14.18 18.78
N ASN A 7 -4.48 -15.39 18.69
CA ASN A 7 -3.03 -15.58 18.70
C ASN A 7 -2.37 -15.19 17.38
N VAL A 8 -3.09 -15.22 16.26
CA VAL A 8 -2.53 -14.87 14.93
C VAL A 8 -2.48 -13.35 14.70
N ILE A 9 -3.41 -12.59 15.27
CA ILE A 9 -3.45 -11.13 15.09
C ILE A 9 -2.13 -10.42 15.47
N PRO A 10 -1.50 -10.68 16.64
CA PRO A 10 -0.21 -10.08 16.98
C PRO A 10 0.89 -10.41 15.96
N HIS A 11 0.86 -11.63 15.41
CA HIS A 11 1.81 -12.01 14.38
C HIS A 11 1.60 -11.21 13.08
N LEU A 12 0.37 -10.99 12.66
CA LEU A 12 0.08 -10.14 11.50
C LEU A 12 0.57 -8.70 11.72
N GLN A 13 0.42 -8.15 12.91
CA GLN A 13 0.95 -6.83 13.26
C GLN A 13 2.49 -6.80 13.20
N GLN A 14 3.16 -7.87 13.60
CA GLN A 14 4.61 -7.99 13.51
C GLN A 14 5.14 -8.08 12.07
N TRP A 15 4.33 -8.55 11.10
CA TRP A 15 4.71 -8.58 9.68
C TRP A 15 4.73 -7.18 9.04
N TRP A 16 4.02 -6.22 9.61
CA TRP A 16 3.93 -4.86 9.08
C TRP A 16 5.29 -4.18 8.92
N PRO A 17 6.14 -4.10 9.97
CA PRO A 17 7.48 -3.53 9.81
C PRO A 17 8.35 -4.31 8.83
N VAL A 18 8.13 -5.63 8.68
CA VAL A 18 8.87 -6.45 7.71
C VAL A 18 8.53 -6.05 6.28
N ILE A 19 7.25 -5.88 5.97
CA ILE A 19 6.79 -5.45 4.64
C ILE A 19 7.38 -4.06 4.30
N ILE A 20 7.35 -3.12 5.23
CA ILE A 20 7.93 -1.78 5.04
C ILE A 20 9.46 -1.87 4.80
N ARG A 21 10.18 -2.68 5.57
CA ARG A 21 11.63 -2.87 5.39
C ARG A 21 11.95 -3.49 4.03
N LEU A 22 11.16 -4.45 3.56
CA LEU A 22 11.32 -5.04 2.24
C LEU A 22 11.08 -4.01 1.13
N ALA A 23 10.03 -3.18 1.25
CA ALA A 23 9.78 -2.09 0.31
C ALA A 23 10.95 -1.09 0.28
N TYR A 24 11.51 -0.76 1.45
CA TYR A 24 12.69 0.09 1.56
C TYR A 24 13.91 -0.50 0.84
N LEU A 25 14.19 -1.79 1.03
CA LEU A 25 15.28 -2.49 0.34
C LEU A 25 15.09 -2.47 -1.18
N ILE A 26 13.88 -2.72 -1.67
CA ILE A 26 13.54 -2.62 -3.09
C ILE A 26 13.78 -1.18 -3.59
N GLY A 27 13.40 -0.17 -2.80
CA GLY A 27 13.64 1.23 -3.10
C GLY A 27 15.14 1.54 -3.26
N ILE A 28 16.00 1.04 -2.37
CA ILE A 28 17.46 1.19 -2.48
C ILE A 28 17.98 0.55 -3.78
N VAL A 29 17.55 -0.67 -4.07
CA VAL A 29 17.97 -1.36 -5.31
C VAL A 29 17.56 -0.53 -6.54
N PHE A 30 16.34 0.02 -6.57
CA PHE A 30 15.88 0.86 -7.68
C PHE A 30 16.69 2.15 -7.78
N ALA A 31 17.06 2.78 -6.65
CA ALA A 31 17.91 3.97 -6.64
C ALA A 31 19.28 3.68 -7.25
N VAL A 32 19.92 2.59 -6.83
CA VAL A 32 21.22 2.17 -7.36
C VAL A 32 21.13 1.86 -8.87
N VAL A 33 20.11 1.09 -9.27
CA VAL A 33 19.90 0.76 -10.69
C VAL A 33 19.67 2.03 -11.52
N SER A 34 18.89 3.00 -11.02
CA SER A 34 18.64 4.26 -11.72
C SER A 34 19.93 5.09 -11.91
N LEU A 35 20.79 5.14 -10.88
CA LEU A 35 22.07 5.82 -10.95
C LEU A 35 23.02 5.15 -11.97
N VAL A 36 23.12 3.83 -11.93
CA VAL A 36 23.92 3.06 -12.89
C VAL A 36 23.42 3.30 -14.33
N GLN A 37 22.10 3.30 -14.53
CA GLN A 37 21.50 3.59 -15.84
C GLN A 37 21.76 5.04 -16.30
N ALA A 38 21.72 6.00 -15.38
CA ALA A 38 21.99 7.41 -15.70
C ALA A 38 23.46 7.66 -16.11
N VAL A 39 24.40 6.98 -15.46
CA VAL A 39 25.85 7.11 -15.74
C VAL A 39 26.31 6.27 -16.93
N SER A 40 25.62 5.18 -17.21
CA SER A 40 25.98 4.25 -18.28
C SER A 40 25.72 4.87 -19.65
N ARG A 41 26.80 5.21 -20.38
CA ARG A 41 26.74 5.76 -21.74
C ARG A 41 26.36 4.73 -22.82
N LYS A 42 26.07 3.50 -22.47
CA LYS A 42 25.64 2.48 -23.43
C LYS A 42 24.26 2.86 -23.97
N GLN A 43 24.16 3.04 -25.28
CA GLN A 43 22.95 3.42 -26.05
C GLN A 43 21.70 2.55 -25.80
N ARG A 44 21.82 1.49 -25.00
CA ARG A 44 20.74 0.54 -24.70
C ARG A 44 19.83 0.96 -23.55
N PHE A 45 20.20 1.98 -22.77
CA PHE A 45 19.38 2.43 -21.63
C PHE A 45 18.58 3.68 -21.99
N ASN A 46 17.27 3.53 -22.01
CA ASN A 46 16.34 4.63 -22.21
C ASN A 46 16.38 5.55 -20.97
N ARG A 47 16.73 6.84 -21.15
CA ARG A 47 16.74 7.86 -20.09
C ARG A 47 15.41 7.91 -19.34
N SER A 48 14.30 7.67 -20.02
CA SER A 48 12.98 7.60 -19.43
C SER A 48 12.90 6.51 -18.36
N THR A 49 13.46 5.32 -18.61
CA THR A 49 13.47 4.21 -17.62
C THR A 49 14.27 4.59 -16.37
N ALA A 50 15.40 5.29 -16.51
CA ALA A 50 16.18 5.75 -15.36
C ALA A 50 15.39 6.74 -14.49
N ILE A 51 14.71 7.71 -15.11
CA ILE A 51 13.88 8.70 -14.41
C ILE A 51 12.73 8.01 -13.66
N TRP A 52 11.98 7.14 -14.32
CA TRP A 52 10.88 6.39 -13.67
C TRP A 52 11.38 5.50 -12.54
N SER A 53 12.53 4.82 -12.73
CA SER A 53 13.16 4.04 -11.66
C SER A 53 13.53 4.89 -10.45
N PHE A 54 14.04 6.12 -10.68
CA PHE A 54 14.39 7.03 -9.59
C PHE A 54 13.16 7.52 -8.84
N ILE A 55 12.11 7.94 -9.56
CA ILE A 55 10.84 8.36 -8.94
C ILE A 55 10.26 7.24 -8.08
N CYS A 56 10.16 6.02 -8.63
CA CYS A 56 9.64 4.88 -7.88
C CYS A 56 10.53 4.50 -6.68
N ALA A 57 11.85 4.67 -6.80
CA ALA A 57 12.78 4.48 -5.68
C ALA A 57 12.47 5.43 -4.53
N VAL A 58 12.32 6.73 -4.81
CA VAL A 58 11.99 7.75 -3.80
C VAL A 58 10.65 7.47 -3.14
N LEU A 59 9.64 7.07 -3.91
CA LEU A 59 8.31 6.72 -3.38
C LEU A 59 8.34 5.46 -2.51
N LEU A 60 9.13 4.44 -2.88
CA LEU A 60 9.28 3.22 -2.06
C LEU A 60 10.09 3.48 -0.78
N LEU A 61 11.12 4.33 -0.84
CA LEU A 61 11.90 4.74 0.33
C LEU A 61 11.04 5.54 1.32
N ASN A 62 10.03 6.24 0.83
CA ASN A 62 9.09 7.01 1.65
C ASN A 62 7.69 6.38 1.66
N LEU A 63 7.60 5.05 1.54
CA LEU A 63 6.31 4.35 1.47
C LEU A 63 5.33 4.73 2.58
N PRO A 64 5.71 4.82 3.88
CA PRO A 64 4.80 5.24 4.93
C PRO A 64 4.24 6.66 4.69
N ALA A 65 5.10 7.62 4.35
CA ALA A 65 4.66 8.99 4.08
C ALA A 65 3.79 9.08 2.81
N LEU A 66 4.08 8.26 1.80
CA LEU A 66 3.23 8.14 0.61
C LEU A 66 1.84 7.60 0.99
N MET A 67 1.77 6.55 1.81
CA MET A 67 0.51 5.99 2.27
C MET A 67 -0.29 7.01 3.07
N ASP A 68 0.35 7.74 3.99
CA ASP A 68 -0.30 8.79 4.76
C ASP A 68 -0.85 9.90 3.87
N SER A 69 -0.04 10.39 2.94
CA SER A 69 -0.46 11.45 2.01
C SER A 69 -1.66 11.03 1.15
N LEU A 70 -1.65 9.80 0.65
CA LEU A 70 -2.74 9.27 -0.17
C LEU A 70 -4.00 9.01 0.67
N SER A 71 -3.85 8.46 1.89
CA SER A 71 -4.97 8.25 2.81
C SER A 71 -5.60 9.57 3.26
N MET A 72 -4.78 10.57 3.57
CA MET A 72 -5.25 11.92 3.90
C MET A 72 -5.96 12.58 2.73
N THR A 73 -5.46 12.42 1.51
CA THR A 73 -6.04 13.02 0.32
C THR A 73 -7.41 12.42 -0.03
N VAL A 74 -7.56 11.10 0.10
CA VAL A 74 -8.77 10.37 -0.31
C VAL A 74 -9.79 10.26 0.83
N PHE A 75 -9.32 10.00 2.06
CA PHE A 75 -10.17 9.66 3.21
C PHE A 75 -10.10 10.66 4.36
N ASN A 76 -9.26 11.69 4.26
CA ASN A 76 -8.99 12.65 5.33
C ASN A 76 -8.59 11.96 6.66
N GLN A 77 -7.89 10.83 6.57
CA GLN A 77 -7.47 10.01 7.70
C GLN A 77 -6.05 9.49 7.48
N SER A 78 -5.20 9.45 8.53
CA SER A 78 -3.85 8.90 8.42
C SER A 78 -3.87 7.37 8.25
N SER A 79 -2.86 6.83 7.58
CA SER A 79 -2.73 5.37 7.39
C SER A 79 -2.53 4.64 8.72
N GLU A 80 -1.90 5.26 9.71
CA GLU A 80 -1.74 4.70 11.05
C GLU A 80 -3.08 4.49 11.75
N GLN A 81 -4.02 5.43 11.62
CA GLN A 81 -5.38 5.30 12.18
C GLN A 81 -6.16 4.18 11.48
N ALA A 82 -6.00 4.05 10.16
CA ALA A 82 -6.63 2.97 9.41
C ALA A 82 -6.11 1.58 9.84
N LEU A 83 -4.82 1.49 10.16
CA LEU A 83 -4.17 0.25 10.58
C LEU A 83 -4.36 -0.08 12.06
N SER A 84 -4.68 0.90 12.91
CA SER A 84 -4.94 0.71 14.34
C SER A 84 -6.41 0.38 14.65
N TYR A 85 -7.17 -0.08 13.65
CA TYR A 85 -8.57 -0.42 13.83
C TYR A 85 -8.78 -1.43 14.96
N SER A 86 -9.54 -1.02 15.96
CA SER A 86 -10.02 -1.88 17.05
C SER A 86 -11.54 -1.99 16.94
N PRO A 87 -12.09 -3.17 16.65
CA PRO A 87 -13.53 -3.33 16.57
C PRO A 87 -14.17 -3.22 17.95
N PRO A 88 -15.48 -2.87 18.02
CA PRO A 88 -16.23 -2.89 19.27
C PRO A 88 -16.21 -4.30 19.89
N SER A 89 -16.33 -4.38 21.21
CA SER A 89 -16.29 -5.63 22.00
C SER A 89 -17.56 -6.45 21.79
N SER A 90 -17.75 -6.99 20.59
CA SER A 90 -18.89 -7.86 20.25
C SER A 90 -18.40 -9.28 19.92
N PRO A 91 -19.24 -10.31 20.13
CA PRO A 91 -18.93 -11.66 19.67
C PRO A 91 -18.59 -11.66 18.17
N GLY A 92 -17.46 -12.23 17.78
CA GLY A 92 -17.01 -12.24 16.38
C GLY A 92 -16.17 -11.04 15.93
N SER A 93 -16.00 -9.98 16.74
CA SER A 93 -15.19 -8.80 16.41
C SER A 93 -13.74 -9.16 16.05
N ILE A 94 -13.22 -10.23 16.63
CA ILE A 94 -11.88 -10.76 16.41
C ILE A 94 -11.67 -11.22 14.95
N TYR A 95 -12.70 -11.81 14.34
CA TYR A 95 -12.62 -12.23 12.93
C TYR A 95 -12.63 -11.04 11.98
N ILE A 96 -13.40 -9.99 12.33
CA ILE A 96 -13.43 -8.73 11.57
C ILE A 96 -12.05 -8.06 11.65
N GLN A 97 -11.47 -7.99 12.84
CA GLN A 97 -10.14 -7.42 13.03
C GLN A 97 -9.08 -8.18 12.20
N PHE A 98 -9.08 -9.50 12.25
CA PHE A 98 -8.20 -10.33 11.44
C PHE A 98 -8.36 -10.05 9.94
N ALA A 99 -9.60 -10.00 9.45
CA ALA A 99 -9.89 -9.72 8.04
C ALA A 99 -9.39 -8.34 7.62
N VAL A 100 -9.61 -7.30 8.44
CA VAL A 100 -9.13 -5.95 8.18
C VAL A 100 -7.60 -5.90 8.08
N TYR A 101 -6.88 -6.52 9.03
CA TYR A 101 -5.42 -6.56 8.99
C TYR A 101 -4.88 -7.35 7.78
N ALA A 102 -5.50 -8.48 7.44
CA ALA A 102 -5.11 -9.27 6.29
C ALA A 102 -5.28 -8.47 4.99
N ILE A 103 -6.43 -7.81 4.81
CA ILE A 103 -6.72 -6.99 3.63
C ILE A 103 -5.80 -5.77 3.56
N ALA A 104 -5.55 -5.10 4.70
CA ALA A 104 -4.62 -3.98 4.75
C ALA A 104 -3.19 -4.39 4.36
N SER A 105 -2.72 -5.56 4.83
CA SER A 105 -1.41 -6.10 4.46
C SER A 105 -1.30 -6.36 2.96
N ILE A 106 -2.33 -6.96 2.36
CA ILE A 106 -2.42 -7.15 0.90
C ILE A 106 -2.43 -5.80 0.19
N GLY A 107 -3.11 -4.79 0.76
CA GLY A 107 -3.16 -3.44 0.23
C GLY A 107 -1.78 -2.80 0.10
N VAL A 108 -0.93 -2.92 1.13
CA VAL A 108 0.43 -2.37 1.09
C VAL A 108 1.31 -3.08 0.08
N ILE A 109 1.21 -4.40 0.00
CA ILE A 109 1.89 -5.18 -1.04
C ILE A 109 1.41 -4.73 -2.43
N GLY A 110 0.12 -4.45 -2.58
CA GLY A 110 -0.48 -3.90 -3.79
C GLY A 110 0.12 -2.55 -4.19
N ILE A 111 0.28 -1.62 -3.24
CA ILE A 111 0.92 -0.32 -3.46
C ILE A 111 2.36 -0.50 -3.94
N ALA A 112 3.16 -1.31 -3.23
CA ALA A 112 4.55 -1.57 -3.61
C ALA A 112 4.64 -2.20 -5.02
N ARG A 113 3.79 -3.17 -5.33
CA ARG A 113 3.69 -3.78 -6.66
C ARG A 113 3.27 -2.78 -7.72
N GLY A 114 2.33 -1.89 -7.41
CA GLY A 114 1.89 -0.81 -8.29
C GLY A 114 3.05 0.09 -8.70
N LEU A 115 3.88 0.51 -7.74
CA LEU A 115 5.08 1.30 -7.99
C LEU A 115 6.10 0.54 -8.86
N CYS A 116 6.29 -0.78 -8.64
CA CYS A 116 7.14 -1.60 -9.49
C CYS A 116 6.65 -1.63 -10.95
N LEU A 117 5.33 -1.75 -11.18
CA LEU A 117 4.74 -1.73 -12.52
C LEU A 117 4.87 -0.36 -13.19
N ILE A 118 4.66 0.73 -12.44
CA ILE A 118 4.82 2.11 -12.94
C ILE A 118 6.27 2.36 -13.40
N ARG A 119 7.26 1.83 -12.69
CA ARG A 119 8.67 1.90 -13.10
C ARG A 119 8.90 1.35 -14.51
N ASP A 120 8.24 0.27 -14.86
CA ASP A 120 8.45 -0.42 -16.14
C ASP A 120 7.60 0.14 -17.29
N THR A 121 6.84 1.22 -17.04
CA THR A 121 5.99 1.91 -18.02
C THR A 121 6.73 2.31 -19.31
N PRO A 122 7.98 2.81 -19.29
CA PRO A 122 8.68 3.18 -20.51
C PRO A 122 8.89 2.04 -21.49
N ASN A 123 8.89 0.80 -20.98
CA ASN A 123 9.07 -0.41 -21.80
C ASN A 123 7.73 -0.98 -22.27
N GLN A 124 6.65 -0.75 -21.51
CA GLN A 124 5.31 -1.26 -21.78
C GLN A 124 4.25 -0.27 -21.29
N SER A 125 3.60 0.44 -22.18
CA SER A 125 2.57 1.46 -21.87
C SER A 125 1.39 0.92 -21.01
N MET A 126 1.04 -0.36 -21.17
CA MET A 126 0.01 -1.01 -20.34
C MET A 126 0.36 -1.10 -18.84
N ASN A 127 1.63 -0.99 -18.49
CA ASN A 127 2.06 -1.12 -17.09
C ASN A 127 1.64 0.08 -16.24
N LEU A 128 1.46 1.27 -16.85
CA LEU A 128 1.00 2.45 -16.12
C LEU A 128 -0.42 2.23 -15.57
N SER A 129 -1.37 1.83 -16.40
CA SER A 129 -2.75 1.62 -15.96
C SER A 129 -2.85 0.49 -14.93
N ARG A 130 -2.13 -0.61 -15.13
CA ARG A 130 -2.06 -1.71 -14.15
C ARG A 130 -1.43 -1.25 -12.83
N GLY A 131 -0.34 -0.48 -12.89
CA GLY A 131 0.31 0.08 -11.72
C GLY A 131 -0.61 1.01 -10.92
N LEU A 132 -1.34 1.90 -11.61
CA LEU A 132 -2.32 2.79 -10.99
C LEU A 132 -3.46 2.00 -10.32
N VAL A 133 -4.00 0.97 -10.99
CA VAL A 133 -5.05 0.11 -10.39
C VAL A 133 -4.56 -0.56 -9.10
N HIS A 134 -3.33 -1.06 -9.08
CA HIS A 134 -2.75 -1.66 -7.87
C HIS A 134 -2.51 -0.62 -6.77
N LEU A 135 -2.11 0.59 -7.14
CA LEU A 135 -1.89 1.69 -6.19
C LEU A 135 -3.21 2.14 -5.56
N PHE A 136 -4.23 2.45 -6.37
CA PHE A 136 -5.55 2.85 -5.86
C PHE A 136 -6.24 1.72 -5.10
N GLY A 137 -6.22 0.49 -5.62
CA GLY A 137 -6.76 -0.68 -4.94
C GLY A 137 -6.08 -0.96 -3.61
N GLY A 138 -4.77 -0.75 -3.54
CA GLY A 138 -3.99 -0.88 -2.31
C GLY A 138 -4.38 0.18 -1.27
N ILE A 139 -4.56 1.44 -1.67
CA ILE A 139 -5.01 2.52 -0.77
C ILE A 139 -6.42 2.22 -0.23
N LEU A 140 -7.35 1.79 -1.09
CA LEU A 140 -8.69 1.38 -0.68
C LEU A 140 -8.65 0.22 0.31
N ALA A 141 -7.79 -0.77 0.07
CA ALA A 141 -7.65 -1.92 0.95
C ALA A 141 -7.08 -1.55 2.33
N VAL A 142 -6.10 -0.64 2.39
CA VAL A 142 -5.56 -0.12 3.66
C VAL A 142 -6.63 0.64 4.44
N ASN A 143 -7.48 1.41 3.76
CA ASN A 143 -8.55 2.23 4.37
C ASN A 143 -9.93 1.57 4.26
N LEU A 144 -10.00 0.24 4.21
CA LEU A 144 -11.23 -0.52 3.94
C LEU A 144 -12.39 -0.11 4.88
N VAL A 145 -12.12 0.01 6.17
CA VAL A 145 -13.15 0.35 7.17
C VAL A 145 -13.74 1.74 6.91
N THR A 146 -12.87 2.72 6.66
CA THR A 146 -13.29 4.10 6.35
C THR A 146 -14.08 4.16 5.04
N PHE A 147 -13.63 3.41 4.04
CA PHE A 147 -14.31 3.28 2.76
C PHE A 147 -15.71 2.69 2.91
N LEU A 148 -15.84 1.58 3.65
CA LEU A 148 -17.15 0.95 3.90
C LEU A 148 -18.11 1.84 4.70
N ARG A 149 -17.59 2.59 5.68
CA ARG A 149 -18.40 3.58 6.43
C ARG A 149 -18.90 4.69 5.51
N GLY A 150 -18.02 5.21 4.65
CA GLY A 150 -18.42 6.22 3.65
C GLY A 150 -19.50 5.71 2.69
N LEU A 151 -19.36 4.48 2.19
CA LEU A 151 -20.37 3.84 1.36
C LEU A 151 -21.69 3.66 2.12
N GLY A 152 -21.65 3.19 3.37
CA GLY A 152 -22.83 3.03 4.21
C GLY A 152 -23.59 4.35 4.42
N ALA A 153 -22.86 5.43 4.69
CA ALA A 153 -23.45 6.76 4.82
C ALA A 153 -24.09 7.27 3.50
N THR A 154 -23.53 6.87 2.35
CA THR A 154 -24.05 7.30 1.04
C THR A 154 -25.29 6.50 0.62
N VAL A 155 -25.36 5.20 0.96
CA VAL A 155 -26.44 4.29 0.51
C VAL A 155 -27.58 4.19 1.53
N GLY A 156 -27.31 4.34 2.80
CA GLY A 156 -28.21 3.98 3.90
C GLY A 156 -28.74 5.13 4.73
N GLY A 157 -28.40 6.40 4.49
CA GLY A 157 -28.78 7.52 5.38
C GLY A 157 -28.61 7.13 6.86
N ASP A 158 -27.95 7.93 7.64
CA ASP A 158 -27.92 7.91 9.11
C ASP A 158 -27.94 6.54 9.81
N VAL A 159 -26.86 5.81 9.80
CA VAL A 159 -26.60 4.86 10.89
C VAL A 159 -26.04 5.67 12.05
N GLN A 160 -26.96 6.35 12.77
CA GLN A 160 -26.69 6.84 14.11
C GLN A 160 -26.46 5.63 15.02
N THR A 161 -25.25 5.45 15.49
CA THR A 161 -24.95 4.83 16.79
C THR A 161 -23.72 5.49 17.37
#